data_2ccc8564dcfc01e9b7e703cd8a6f67c0
#
_entry.id   2ccc8564dcfc01e9b7e703cd8a6f67c0
#
_cell.length_a   1.000
_cell.length_b   1.000
_cell.length_c   1.000
_cell.angle_alpha   90.00
_cell.angle_beta   90.00
_cell.angle_gamma   90.00
#
_symmetry.space_group_name_H-M   'P 1'
#
loop_
_entity.id
_entity.type
_entity.pdbx_description
1 polymer ?
#
loop_
_entity_poly.entity_id
_entity_poly.type
_entity_poly.pdbx_seq_one_letter_code
_entity_poly.pdbx_strand_id
1 'polypeptide(L)'
;MSVVLLAAVLPLVAPVARAIQEGQLLGQPRVSAESPVAPHVNVTINTSNAPAFVPNAIDVTSGQNLTITLNNNGTFNHTFTLSSNGTEKFPLNWSPTELSAYFAAHPPLLNVTMPAMSSEVVNFSVNSSMAGGHFEFVSLVPYQFQAGLYGFLNVTPPVTTHLTFYVNATATSLRFVSDELNASSEKTFPFAVTVFFGNLGSLSHTFTISPIPNYNLSTSNYTTFLTQHPPLVSIPVPTSPGTYNNGSFVISAPGYYEYICTIPGHFLSGMDGFLYAGIPTPVPVVAPVVSTAIVQSGVLIGGGSLLGFGVVLAAAASIAGRIPPSKPGEGHH
;
A
#
# COMPACT_ATOMS: atom_id res chain seq x y z
N MET A 1 -15.85 46.13 -61.58
CA MET A 1 -15.27 44.81 -61.22
C MET A 1 -14.86 44.88 -59.77
N SER A 2 -15.71 44.35 -58.86
CA SER A 2 -15.42 44.29 -57.42
C SER A 2 -14.98 42.89 -57.08
N VAL A 3 -13.77 42.74 -56.53
CA VAL A 3 -13.22 41.47 -56.06
C VAL A 3 -13.63 41.35 -54.58
N VAL A 4 -14.45 40.36 -54.30
CA VAL A 4 -14.82 39.96 -52.94
C VAL A 4 -13.79 38.96 -52.42
N LEU A 5 -13.02 39.39 -51.41
CA LEU A 5 -12.06 38.52 -50.73
C LEU A 5 -12.82 37.71 -49.66
N LEU A 6 -12.99 36.40 -49.91
CA LEU A 6 -13.59 35.49 -48.96
C LEU A 6 -12.49 34.97 -47.99
N ALA A 7 -12.49 35.51 -46.76
CA ALA A 7 -11.61 35.02 -45.71
C ALA A 7 -12.20 33.72 -45.11
N ALA A 8 -11.53 32.61 -45.33
CA ALA A 8 -11.87 31.33 -44.72
C ALA A 8 -11.48 31.35 -43.22
N VAL A 9 -12.44 31.29 -42.34
CA VAL A 9 -12.25 31.05 -40.90
C VAL A 9 -12.09 29.54 -40.70
N LEU A 10 -10.88 29.10 -40.50
CA LEU A 10 -10.59 27.74 -40.05
C LEU A 10 -10.89 27.63 -38.54
N PRO A 11 -11.73 26.70 -38.07
CA PRO A 11 -11.95 26.52 -36.67
C PRO A 11 -10.71 25.82 -36.02
N LEU A 12 -10.21 26.46 -34.98
CA LEU A 12 -9.16 25.95 -34.13
C LEU A 12 -9.76 24.81 -33.24
N VAL A 13 -9.80 23.57 -33.71
CA VAL A 13 -10.33 22.39 -32.99
C VAL A 13 -9.20 21.36 -32.78
N ALA A 14 -8.07 21.78 -32.25
CA ALA A 14 -6.97 20.84 -32.07
C ALA A 14 -6.48 20.51 -30.64
N PRO A 15 -6.94 21.12 -29.52
CA PRO A 15 -6.46 20.65 -28.22
C PRO A 15 -7.39 19.67 -27.48
N VAL A 16 -8.67 19.57 -27.87
CA VAL A 16 -9.64 18.78 -27.08
C VAL A 16 -9.53 17.26 -27.34
N ALA A 17 -9.16 16.87 -28.56
CA ALA A 17 -9.07 15.44 -28.91
C ALA A 17 -7.90 14.70 -28.23
N ARG A 18 -6.82 15.41 -27.90
CA ARG A 18 -5.65 14.80 -27.24
C ARG A 18 -5.87 14.56 -25.75
N ALA A 19 -6.64 15.43 -25.09
CA ALA A 19 -6.97 15.29 -23.67
C ALA A 19 -7.91 14.10 -23.40
N ILE A 20 -8.79 13.77 -24.34
CA ILE A 20 -9.72 12.63 -24.20
C ILE A 20 -8.98 11.29 -24.34
N GLN A 21 -7.93 11.23 -25.14
CA GLN A 21 -7.16 9.99 -25.34
C GLN A 21 -6.21 9.70 -24.15
N GLU A 22 -5.75 10.75 -23.46
CA GLU A 22 -4.97 10.59 -22.21
C GLU A 22 -5.86 10.24 -21.01
N GLY A 23 -7.12 10.69 -20.99
CA GLY A 23 -8.06 10.39 -19.91
C GLY A 23 -8.51 8.93 -19.83
N GLN A 24 -8.43 8.17 -20.93
CA GLN A 24 -8.80 6.74 -20.96
C GLN A 24 -7.70 5.82 -20.39
N LEU A 25 -6.47 6.33 -20.20
CA LEU A 25 -5.34 5.58 -19.64
C LEU A 25 -5.14 5.81 -18.14
N LEU A 26 -5.91 6.71 -17.54
CA LEU A 26 -5.84 6.96 -16.11
C LEU A 26 -6.35 5.73 -15.32
N GLY A 27 -5.65 5.39 -14.25
CA GLY A 27 -6.00 4.24 -13.41
C GLY A 27 -5.56 2.88 -13.94
N GLN A 28 -5.02 2.79 -15.17
CA GLN A 28 -4.41 1.54 -15.65
C GLN A 28 -2.92 1.50 -15.27
N PRO A 29 -2.45 0.38 -14.71
CA PRO A 29 -1.05 0.26 -14.30
C PRO A 29 -0.13 0.14 -15.54
N ARG A 30 1.02 0.80 -15.46
CA ARG A 30 2.15 0.51 -16.34
C ARG A 30 3.14 -0.34 -15.55
N VAL A 31 3.44 -1.53 -16.07
CA VAL A 31 4.45 -2.41 -15.47
C VAL A 31 5.83 -1.97 -15.95
N SER A 32 6.74 -1.71 -15.04
CA SER A 32 8.15 -1.47 -15.33
C SER A 32 9.02 -2.53 -14.65
N ALA A 33 10.15 -2.86 -15.28
CA ALA A 33 11.15 -3.69 -14.62
C ALA A 33 11.73 -2.94 -13.44
N GLU A 34 11.88 -3.62 -12.31
CA GLU A 34 12.42 -3.06 -11.10
C GLU A 34 13.92 -2.85 -11.17
N SER A 35 14.41 -1.85 -10.44
CA SER A 35 15.84 -1.74 -10.15
C SER A 35 16.28 -2.94 -9.29
N PRO A 36 17.42 -3.56 -9.59
CA PRO A 36 17.90 -4.70 -8.81
C PRO A 36 18.06 -4.28 -7.34
N VAL A 37 17.61 -5.16 -6.43
CA VAL A 37 17.81 -5.02 -4.98
C VAL A 37 19.29 -4.76 -4.71
N ALA A 38 19.61 -3.81 -3.83
CA ALA A 38 20.99 -3.53 -3.44
C ALA A 38 21.65 -4.84 -2.96
N PRO A 39 22.72 -5.30 -3.57
CA PRO A 39 23.22 -6.66 -3.36
C PRO A 39 23.84 -6.87 -1.97
N HIS A 40 24.07 -5.80 -1.22
CA HIS A 40 24.85 -5.87 0.02
C HIS A 40 24.32 -4.92 1.12
N VAL A 41 24.16 -5.47 2.33
CA VAL A 41 23.73 -4.72 3.53
C VAL A 41 24.75 -4.90 4.63
N ASN A 42 25.13 -3.82 5.28
CA ASN A 42 26.04 -3.84 6.45
C ASN A 42 25.23 -3.56 7.71
N VAL A 43 25.35 -4.42 8.72
CA VAL A 43 24.70 -4.26 10.03
C VAL A 43 25.76 -4.38 11.12
N THR A 44 25.70 -3.50 12.09
CA THR A 44 26.52 -3.60 13.31
C THR A 44 25.62 -3.93 14.50
N ILE A 45 25.90 -5.04 15.17
CA ILE A 45 25.21 -5.47 16.39
C ILE A 45 26.17 -5.32 17.56
N ASN A 46 25.73 -4.60 18.57
CA ASN A 46 26.49 -4.39 19.79
C ASN A 46 25.84 -5.20 20.92
N THR A 47 26.67 -5.73 21.80
CA THR A 47 26.28 -6.30 23.09
C THR A 47 27.25 -5.86 24.16
N SER A 48 26.87 -6.01 25.41
CA SER A 48 27.63 -5.64 26.58
C SER A 48 27.30 -6.59 27.73
N ASN A 49 27.65 -6.24 28.96
CA ASN A 49 27.23 -6.98 30.16
C ASN A 49 25.70 -6.92 30.38
N ALA A 50 25.00 -5.95 29.79
CA ALA A 50 23.54 -5.99 29.69
C ALA A 50 23.11 -7.05 28.67
N PRO A 51 22.18 -7.96 29.02
CA PRO A 51 21.81 -9.07 28.16
C PRO A 51 20.88 -8.64 27.02
N ALA A 52 21.40 -7.88 26.07
CA ALA A 52 20.68 -7.42 24.88
C ALA A 52 21.58 -7.31 23.66
N PHE A 53 21.09 -7.68 22.49
CA PHE A 53 21.64 -7.27 21.21
C PHE A 53 21.07 -5.90 20.81
N VAL A 54 21.89 -5.02 20.28
CA VAL A 54 21.47 -3.69 19.83
C VAL A 54 22.04 -3.40 18.42
N PRO A 55 21.20 -3.33 17.40
CA PRO A 55 19.76 -3.59 17.39
C PRO A 55 19.40 -5.06 17.65
N ASN A 56 18.18 -5.30 18.10
CA ASN A 56 17.62 -6.65 18.27
C ASN A 56 16.69 -7.04 17.14
N ALA A 57 16.53 -6.22 16.12
CA ALA A 57 15.83 -6.50 14.88
C ALA A 57 16.66 -6.05 13.68
N ILE A 58 16.75 -6.91 12.68
CA ILE A 58 17.45 -6.68 11.42
C ILE A 58 16.46 -6.95 10.31
N ASP A 59 16.17 -5.93 9.48
CA ASP A 59 15.30 -6.06 8.33
C ASP A 59 16.13 -6.15 7.05
N VAL A 60 15.92 -7.20 6.27
CA VAL A 60 16.63 -7.46 5.00
C VAL A 60 15.68 -7.97 3.94
N THR A 61 16.10 -7.87 2.69
CA THR A 61 15.38 -8.46 1.56
C THR A 61 16.07 -9.75 1.10
N SER A 62 15.32 -10.79 0.78
CA SER A 62 15.89 -12.02 0.25
C SER A 62 16.63 -11.76 -1.07
N GLY A 63 17.75 -12.45 -1.25
CA GLY A 63 18.69 -12.20 -2.35
C GLY A 63 19.83 -11.26 -2.00
N GLN A 64 19.79 -10.58 -0.85
CA GLN A 64 20.90 -9.72 -0.39
C GLN A 64 22.00 -10.53 0.30
N ASN A 65 23.22 -10.01 0.23
CA ASN A 65 24.32 -10.45 1.08
C ASN A 65 24.42 -9.52 2.29
N LEU A 66 24.46 -10.08 3.47
CA LEU A 66 24.51 -9.38 4.74
C LEU A 66 25.89 -9.52 5.35
N THR A 67 26.56 -8.41 5.64
CA THR A 67 27.75 -8.37 6.47
C THR A 67 27.35 -7.90 7.86
N ILE A 68 27.56 -8.75 8.85
CA ILE A 68 27.24 -8.48 10.25
C ILE A 68 28.54 -8.23 11.01
N THR A 69 28.70 -7.06 11.59
CA THR A 69 29.75 -6.76 12.55
C THR A 69 29.20 -6.95 13.96
N LEU A 70 29.72 -7.91 14.68
CA LEU A 70 29.30 -8.31 16.02
C LEU A 70 30.29 -7.75 17.04
N ASN A 71 29.90 -6.71 17.77
CA ASN A 71 30.78 -6.09 18.81
C ASN A 71 30.33 -6.55 20.19
N ASN A 72 31.22 -7.20 20.92
CA ASN A 72 31.02 -7.50 22.31
C ASN A 72 31.88 -6.53 23.17
N ASN A 73 31.25 -5.50 23.72
CA ASN A 73 31.86 -4.50 24.59
C ASN A 73 31.80 -4.91 26.09
N GLY A 74 31.33 -6.12 26.37
CA GLY A 74 31.19 -6.68 27.70
C GLY A 74 32.41 -7.55 28.11
N THR A 75 32.42 -7.94 29.38
CA THR A 75 33.44 -8.83 29.98
C THR A 75 33.05 -10.31 29.92
N PHE A 76 31.86 -10.64 29.47
CA PHE A 76 31.40 -12.02 29.32
C PHE A 76 31.42 -12.41 27.84
N ASN A 77 31.65 -13.71 27.58
CA ASN A 77 31.49 -14.26 26.24
C ASN A 77 30.00 -14.35 25.88
N HIS A 78 29.68 -14.18 24.61
CA HIS A 78 28.37 -14.35 24.04
C HIS A 78 28.46 -15.25 22.80
N THR A 79 27.30 -15.72 22.30
CA THR A 79 27.21 -16.28 20.96
C THR A 79 26.13 -15.53 20.18
N PHE A 80 26.31 -15.47 18.86
CA PHE A 80 25.26 -15.06 17.91
C PHE A 80 24.91 -16.30 17.10
N THR A 81 23.77 -16.90 17.40
CA THR A 81 23.30 -18.14 16.79
C THR A 81 21.97 -17.90 16.11
N LEU A 82 21.96 -17.92 14.77
CA LEU A 82 20.78 -17.67 13.94
C LEU A 82 20.05 -18.98 13.63
N SER A 83 18.77 -19.06 14.01
CA SER A 83 17.92 -20.22 13.73
C SER A 83 17.81 -20.49 12.24
N SER A 84 17.64 -21.77 11.87
CA SER A 84 17.29 -22.19 10.51
C SER A 84 15.78 -22.19 10.25
N ASN A 85 14.95 -22.04 11.28
CA ASN A 85 13.51 -21.96 11.16
C ASN A 85 13.00 -20.52 11.26
N GLY A 86 12.39 -20.03 10.17
CA GLY A 86 11.89 -18.66 10.07
C GLY A 86 10.44 -18.46 10.54
N THR A 87 9.85 -19.43 11.19
CA THR A 87 8.45 -19.37 11.68
C THR A 87 8.33 -19.57 13.18
N GLU A 88 9.39 -20.01 13.84
CA GLU A 88 9.40 -20.32 15.26
C GLU A 88 9.97 -19.16 16.08
N LYS A 89 9.34 -18.94 17.21
CA LYS A 89 9.86 -18.10 18.30
C LYS A 89 10.13 -19.01 19.49
N PHE A 90 11.37 -18.96 20.02
CA PHE A 90 11.73 -19.77 21.16
C PHE A 90 11.02 -19.31 22.44
N PRO A 91 10.41 -20.25 23.19
CA PRO A 91 9.83 -19.93 24.49
C PRO A 91 10.89 -19.45 25.48
N LEU A 92 10.69 -18.29 26.09
CA LEU A 92 11.64 -17.71 27.06
C LEU A 92 11.83 -18.56 28.32
N ASN A 93 10.94 -19.50 28.58
CA ASN A 93 11.05 -20.46 29.69
C ASN A 93 11.84 -21.72 29.37
N TRP A 94 12.33 -21.87 28.12
CA TRP A 94 13.24 -22.97 27.81
C TRP A 94 14.52 -22.89 28.63
N SER A 95 14.90 -24.03 29.18
CA SER A 95 16.19 -24.15 29.85
C SER A 95 17.36 -24.08 28.84
N PRO A 96 18.59 -23.78 29.28
CA PRO A 96 19.76 -23.84 28.41
C PRO A 96 19.94 -25.22 27.73
N THR A 97 19.53 -26.30 28.38
CA THR A 97 19.61 -27.65 27.84
C THR A 97 18.61 -27.86 26.71
N GLU A 98 17.36 -27.39 26.84
CA GLU A 98 16.34 -27.49 25.80
C GLU A 98 16.73 -26.65 24.56
N LEU A 99 17.23 -25.45 24.77
CA LEU A 99 17.70 -24.61 23.68
C LEU A 99 18.90 -25.26 22.94
N SER A 100 19.85 -25.82 23.67
CA SER A 100 21.00 -26.55 23.09
C SER A 100 20.57 -27.82 22.35
N ALA A 101 19.60 -28.55 22.88
CA ALA A 101 19.04 -29.75 22.23
C ALA A 101 18.30 -29.41 20.93
N TYR A 102 17.58 -28.28 20.92
CA TYR A 102 16.95 -27.81 19.70
C TYR A 102 17.96 -27.55 18.60
N PHE A 103 19.03 -26.79 18.87
CA PHE A 103 20.06 -26.48 17.87
C PHE A 103 20.93 -27.66 17.50
N ALA A 104 21.02 -28.72 18.35
CA ALA A 104 21.63 -29.96 17.99
C ALA A 104 20.77 -30.75 16.97
N ALA A 105 19.44 -30.67 17.08
CA ALA A 105 18.49 -31.30 16.16
C ALA A 105 18.24 -30.46 14.90
N HIS A 106 18.31 -29.13 14.99
CA HIS A 106 18.10 -28.17 13.94
C HIS A 106 19.33 -27.25 13.79
N PRO A 107 20.32 -27.66 13.00
CA PRO A 107 21.55 -26.89 12.83
C PRO A 107 21.25 -25.43 12.44
N PRO A 108 21.90 -24.46 13.12
CA PRO A 108 21.68 -23.04 12.86
C PRO A 108 22.23 -22.63 11.49
N LEU A 109 21.66 -21.56 10.90
CA LEU A 109 22.18 -20.94 9.68
C LEU A 109 23.55 -20.28 9.94
N LEU A 110 23.73 -19.76 11.13
CA LEU A 110 24.96 -19.09 11.56
C LEU A 110 25.18 -19.34 13.06
N ASN A 111 26.40 -19.60 13.47
CA ASN A 111 26.79 -19.70 14.88
C ASN A 111 28.18 -19.09 15.07
N VAL A 112 28.25 -17.98 15.78
CA VAL A 112 29.48 -17.20 15.99
C VAL A 112 29.72 -17.01 17.47
N THR A 113 30.92 -17.34 17.93
CA THR A 113 31.35 -16.97 19.28
C THR A 113 31.82 -15.52 19.29
N MET A 114 31.39 -14.76 20.27
CA MET A 114 31.76 -13.36 20.52
C MET A 114 32.53 -13.30 21.84
N PRO A 115 33.85 -13.41 21.83
CA PRO A 115 34.66 -13.31 23.06
C PRO A 115 34.46 -11.94 23.74
N ALA A 116 34.73 -11.88 25.03
CA ALA A 116 34.70 -10.62 25.75
C ALA A 116 35.63 -9.56 25.09
N MET A 117 35.16 -8.32 25.03
CA MET A 117 35.92 -7.18 24.48
C MET A 117 36.41 -7.42 23.04
N SER A 118 35.63 -8.13 22.20
CA SER A 118 36.00 -8.46 20.82
C SER A 118 35.02 -7.90 19.80
N SER A 119 35.46 -7.91 18.54
CA SER A 119 34.65 -7.62 17.38
C SER A 119 34.86 -8.71 16.34
N GLU A 120 33.73 -9.29 15.83
CA GLU A 120 33.75 -10.32 14.81
C GLU A 120 32.94 -9.85 13.59
N VAL A 121 33.42 -10.22 12.39
CA VAL A 121 32.73 -9.89 11.14
C VAL A 121 32.34 -11.16 10.41
N VAL A 122 31.07 -11.30 10.09
CA VAL A 122 30.56 -12.47 9.36
C VAL A 122 29.76 -12.03 8.13
N ASN A 123 29.88 -12.82 7.06
CA ASN A 123 29.10 -12.65 5.86
C ASN A 123 28.03 -13.74 5.80
N PHE A 124 26.82 -13.35 5.48
CA PHE A 124 25.67 -14.23 5.43
C PHE A 124 24.83 -13.94 4.18
N SER A 125 24.53 -14.97 3.39
CA SER A 125 23.67 -14.83 2.18
C SER A 125 22.22 -15.10 2.54
N VAL A 126 21.38 -14.09 2.37
CA VAL A 126 19.92 -14.19 2.58
C VAL A 126 19.28 -14.75 1.31
N ASN A 127 19.12 -16.04 1.21
CA ASN A 127 18.61 -16.70 0.02
C ASN A 127 17.07 -16.58 -0.12
N SER A 128 16.54 -16.92 -1.30
CA SER A 128 15.11 -16.77 -1.61
C SER A 128 14.20 -17.68 -0.75
N SER A 129 14.71 -18.80 -0.25
CA SER A 129 13.93 -19.70 0.62
C SER A 129 13.66 -19.10 2.01
N MET A 130 14.37 -18.04 2.37
CA MET A 130 14.18 -17.31 3.63
C MET A 130 13.10 -16.23 3.54
N ALA A 131 12.60 -15.93 2.32
CA ALA A 131 11.63 -14.86 2.10
C ALA A 131 10.35 -15.03 2.93
N GLY A 132 9.94 -13.99 3.61
CA GLY A 132 8.77 -13.99 4.51
C GLY A 132 9.05 -14.57 5.90
N GLY A 133 10.28 -15.01 6.18
CA GLY A 133 10.67 -15.59 7.46
C GLY A 133 11.06 -14.53 8.52
N HIS A 134 10.87 -14.92 9.79
CA HIS A 134 11.32 -14.20 10.98
C HIS A 134 12.26 -15.14 11.76
N PHE A 135 13.55 -15.06 11.48
CA PHE A 135 14.55 -15.96 12.03
C PHE A 135 15.07 -15.40 13.36
N GLU A 136 14.85 -16.13 14.44
CA GLU A 136 15.35 -15.71 15.74
C GLU A 136 16.86 -15.94 15.86
N PHE A 137 17.60 -14.96 16.36
CA PHE A 137 18.99 -15.14 16.77
C PHE A 137 19.11 -15.00 18.28
N VAL A 138 19.92 -15.86 18.87
CA VAL A 138 20.04 -16.01 20.33
C VAL A 138 21.49 -16.18 20.77
N SER A 139 21.76 -16.00 22.07
CA SER A 139 22.99 -16.52 22.68
C SER A 139 22.74 -17.90 23.28
N LEU A 140 23.61 -18.86 22.95
CA LEU A 140 23.60 -20.21 23.53
C LEU A 140 24.42 -20.32 24.84
N VAL A 141 25.06 -19.22 25.25
CA VAL A 141 25.68 -19.21 26.59
C VAL A 141 24.57 -19.35 27.64
N PRO A 142 24.73 -20.28 28.60
CA PRO A 142 23.68 -20.59 29.57
C PRO A 142 23.06 -19.35 30.22
N TYR A 143 21.73 -19.32 30.27
CA TYR A 143 20.87 -18.26 30.84
C TYR A 143 20.88 -16.90 30.13
N GLN A 144 21.71 -16.67 29.10
CA GLN A 144 21.74 -15.38 28.41
C GLN A 144 20.50 -15.15 27.54
N PHE A 145 19.98 -16.19 26.89
CA PHE A 145 18.72 -16.11 26.16
C PHE A 145 17.55 -15.72 27.08
N GLN A 146 17.41 -16.43 28.21
CA GLN A 146 16.36 -16.14 29.19
C GLN A 146 16.48 -14.74 29.82
N ALA A 147 17.70 -14.21 29.87
CA ALA A 147 17.97 -12.86 30.32
C ALA A 147 17.68 -11.77 29.27
N GLY A 148 17.36 -12.14 28.02
CA GLY A 148 16.99 -11.20 26.95
C GLY A 148 18.00 -11.08 25.81
N LEU A 149 19.04 -11.93 25.74
CA LEU A 149 20.00 -11.87 24.64
C LEU A 149 19.49 -12.64 23.42
N TYR A 150 18.52 -12.04 22.74
CA TYR A 150 17.92 -12.53 21.51
C TYR A 150 17.45 -11.38 20.62
N GLY A 151 17.13 -11.69 19.36
CA GLY A 151 16.58 -10.76 18.39
C GLY A 151 16.09 -11.48 17.14
N PHE A 152 15.71 -10.72 16.12
CA PHE A 152 15.07 -11.25 14.91
C PHE A 152 15.73 -10.73 13.65
N LEU A 153 15.97 -11.63 12.69
CA LEU A 153 16.26 -11.30 11.30
C LEU A 153 14.94 -11.46 10.53
N ASN A 154 14.37 -10.35 10.11
CA ASN A 154 13.15 -10.30 9.31
C ASN A 154 13.52 -10.26 7.84
N VAL A 155 13.09 -11.25 7.07
CA VAL A 155 13.42 -11.36 5.65
C VAL A 155 12.19 -11.07 4.80
N THR A 156 12.19 -9.93 4.13
CA THR A 156 11.12 -9.58 3.18
C THR A 156 11.41 -10.21 1.80
N PRO A 157 10.39 -10.65 1.05
CA PRO A 157 10.55 -10.99 -0.35
C PRO A 157 11.06 -9.78 -1.16
N PRO A 158 11.79 -9.99 -2.26
CA PRO A 158 12.15 -8.89 -3.14
C PRO A 158 10.89 -8.34 -3.81
N VAL A 159 10.85 -7.02 -3.97
CA VAL A 159 9.81 -6.38 -4.78
C VAL A 159 10.12 -6.65 -6.25
N THR A 160 9.31 -7.45 -6.92
CA THR A 160 9.56 -7.89 -8.29
C THR A 160 8.68 -7.21 -9.34
N THR A 161 7.62 -6.55 -8.88
CA THR A 161 6.67 -5.83 -9.74
C THR A 161 6.61 -4.37 -9.33
N HIS A 162 6.61 -3.48 -10.32
CA HIS A 162 6.43 -2.05 -10.14
C HIS A 162 5.28 -1.56 -11.02
N LEU A 163 4.23 -1.05 -10.40
CA LEU A 163 3.08 -0.47 -11.09
C LEU A 163 3.15 1.05 -11.06
N THR A 164 2.71 1.70 -12.15
CA THR A 164 2.62 3.15 -12.22
C THR A 164 1.18 3.55 -12.52
N PHE A 165 0.61 4.42 -11.69
CA PHE A 165 -0.70 4.99 -11.87
C PHE A 165 -0.63 6.51 -12.09
N TYR A 166 -1.58 7.02 -12.86
CA TYR A 166 -1.80 8.45 -13.05
C TYR A 166 -3.16 8.82 -12.47
N VAL A 167 -3.15 9.71 -11.48
CA VAL A 167 -4.34 10.20 -10.78
C VAL A 167 -4.40 11.71 -10.92
N ASN A 168 -5.56 12.28 -11.17
CA ASN A 168 -5.72 13.73 -11.23
C ASN A 168 -6.81 14.19 -10.25
N ALA A 169 -6.60 15.37 -9.66
CA ALA A 169 -7.66 16.10 -8.99
C ALA A 169 -8.43 16.94 -10.02
N THR A 170 -9.76 16.95 -9.92
CA THR A 170 -10.61 17.68 -10.88
C THR A 170 -10.58 19.18 -10.67
N ALA A 171 -10.82 19.93 -11.75
CA ALA A 171 -10.86 21.39 -11.72
C ALA A 171 -12.12 21.97 -11.04
N THR A 172 -13.25 21.26 -11.14
CA THR A 172 -14.58 21.79 -10.79
C THR A 172 -15.31 21.03 -9.71
N SER A 173 -14.83 19.84 -9.35
CA SER A 173 -15.40 19.02 -8.28
C SER A 173 -14.29 18.49 -7.39
N LEU A 174 -14.55 18.35 -6.09
CA LEU A 174 -13.60 17.78 -5.14
C LEU A 174 -13.60 16.25 -5.29
N ARG A 175 -12.99 15.76 -6.38
CA ARG A 175 -12.91 14.33 -6.70
C ARG A 175 -11.57 13.98 -7.35
N PHE A 176 -11.15 12.74 -7.17
CA PHE A 176 -10.11 12.16 -7.99
C PHE A 176 -10.68 11.73 -9.35
N VAL A 177 -9.95 12.00 -10.42
CA VAL A 177 -10.13 11.32 -11.70
C VAL A 177 -9.27 10.07 -11.64
N SER A 178 -9.89 8.94 -11.84
CA SER A 178 -9.46 7.61 -11.40
C SER A 178 -9.62 7.48 -9.87
N ASP A 179 -10.86 7.32 -9.44
CA ASP A 179 -11.24 6.96 -8.07
C ASP A 179 -11.08 5.45 -7.79
N GLU A 180 -10.75 4.68 -8.82
CA GLU A 180 -10.36 3.27 -8.73
C GLU A 180 -9.01 3.02 -9.42
N LEU A 181 -8.05 2.50 -8.66
CA LEU A 181 -6.76 2.04 -9.16
C LEU A 181 -6.74 0.51 -9.13
N ASN A 182 -6.54 -0.11 -10.29
CA ASN A 182 -6.68 -1.55 -10.44
C ASN A 182 -5.32 -2.25 -10.51
N ALA A 183 -4.95 -2.94 -9.43
CA ALA A 183 -3.84 -3.87 -9.33
C ALA A 183 -4.34 -5.29 -8.98
N SER A 184 -5.54 -5.66 -9.40
CA SER A 184 -6.20 -6.94 -9.07
C SER A 184 -5.51 -8.16 -9.69
N SER A 185 -4.74 -7.97 -10.77
CA SER A 185 -3.93 -9.00 -11.40
C SER A 185 -2.70 -9.39 -10.60
N GLU A 186 -2.22 -8.49 -9.74
CA GLU A 186 -1.02 -8.75 -8.93
C GLU A 186 -1.33 -9.78 -7.85
N LYS A 187 -0.65 -10.93 -7.91
CA LYS A 187 -0.82 -12.02 -6.95
C LYS A 187 0.43 -12.27 -6.11
N THR A 188 1.53 -11.62 -6.46
CA THR A 188 2.80 -11.69 -5.73
C THR A 188 3.00 -10.43 -4.91
N PHE A 189 3.20 -10.58 -3.62
CA PHE A 189 3.46 -9.50 -2.67
C PHE A 189 4.84 -9.67 -2.04
N PRO A 190 5.55 -8.59 -1.69
CA PRO A 190 5.19 -7.19 -1.93
C PRO A 190 5.39 -6.75 -3.39
N PHE A 191 4.69 -5.68 -3.81
CA PHE A 191 4.96 -4.98 -5.06
C PHE A 191 5.02 -3.46 -4.84
N ALA A 192 5.80 -2.76 -5.68
CA ALA A 192 5.93 -1.31 -5.60
C ALA A 192 4.87 -0.62 -6.46
N VAL A 193 4.44 0.53 -6.00
CA VAL A 193 3.52 1.42 -6.70
C VAL A 193 4.11 2.82 -6.77
N THR A 194 4.11 3.42 -7.94
CA THR A 194 4.35 4.86 -8.12
C THR A 194 3.08 5.52 -8.59
N VAL A 195 2.67 6.58 -7.90
CA VAL A 195 1.54 7.42 -8.30
C VAL A 195 2.07 8.77 -8.80
N PHE A 196 1.70 9.15 -10.02
CA PHE A 196 1.81 10.49 -10.53
C PHE A 196 0.49 11.20 -10.27
N PHE A 197 0.51 12.15 -9.35
CA PHE A 197 -0.68 12.89 -8.94
C PHE A 197 -0.67 14.30 -9.53
N GLY A 198 -1.67 14.61 -10.34
CA GLY A 198 -1.81 15.87 -11.05
C GLY A 198 -2.96 16.73 -10.54
N ASN A 199 -2.83 18.05 -10.68
CA ASN A 199 -3.89 19.02 -10.38
C ASN A 199 -4.41 19.62 -11.68
N LEU A 200 -5.69 19.41 -11.97
CA LEU A 200 -6.39 20.04 -13.10
C LEU A 200 -7.14 21.31 -12.68
N GLY A 201 -7.13 21.64 -11.39
CA GLY A 201 -7.85 22.74 -10.79
C GLY A 201 -6.95 23.82 -10.21
N SER A 202 -7.61 24.79 -9.53
CA SER A 202 -6.95 25.91 -8.85
C SER A 202 -6.87 25.72 -7.32
N LEU A 203 -7.38 24.62 -6.79
CA LEU A 203 -7.29 24.28 -5.37
C LEU A 203 -6.12 23.33 -5.14
N SER A 204 -5.48 23.43 -3.98
CA SER A 204 -4.49 22.45 -3.57
C SER A 204 -5.17 21.13 -3.18
N HIS A 205 -4.48 20.03 -3.43
CA HIS A 205 -4.96 18.69 -3.11
C HIS A 205 -3.84 17.83 -2.53
N THR A 206 -4.22 16.72 -1.90
CA THR A 206 -3.29 15.65 -1.51
C THR A 206 -3.81 14.31 -2.03
N PHE A 207 -2.89 13.41 -2.37
CA PHE A 207 -3.17 12.00 -2.52
C PHE A 207 -2.52 11.30 -1.32
N THR A 208 -3.32 10.79 -0.40
CA THR A 208 -2.84 10.17 0.85
C THR A 208 -3.49 8.81 0.99
N ILE A 209 -2.69 7.73 0.92
CA ILE A 209 -3.19 6.35 0.93
C ILE A 209 -3.02 5.70 2.31
N SER A 210 -4.09 5.04 2.78
CA SER A 210 -4.13 4.28 4.04
C SER A 210 -3.08 3.17 4.07
N PRO A 211 -2.41 2.92 5.20
CA PRO A 211 -1.48 1.80 5.34
C PRO A 211 -2.16 0.45 5.61
N ILE A 212 -3.44 0.45 5.97
CA ILE A 212 -4.18 -0.75 6.40
C ILE A 212 -5.11 -1.20 5.29
N PRO A 213 -4.94 -2.43 4.76
CA PRO A 213 -5.86 -2.98 3.76
C PRO A 213 -7.24 -3.27 4.36
N ASN A 214 -8.27 -3.21 3.52
CA ASN A 214 -9.66 -3.50 3.87
C ASN A 214 -10.22 -2.63 5.02
N TYR A 215 -9.71 -1.41 5.14
CA TYR A 215 -10.16 -0.44 6.11
C TYR A 215 -10.69 0.82 5.42
N ASN A 216 -11.92 1.20 5.72
CA ASN A 216 -12.52 2.45 5.25
C ASN A 216 -12.27 3.57 6.26
N LEU A 217 -11.69 4.65 5.80
CA LEU A 217 -11.48 5.85 6.62
C LEU A 217 -12.82 6.54 6.90
N SER A 218 -13.01 6.94 8.15
CA SER A 218 -14.17 7.75 8.51
C SER A 218 -13.86 9.23 8.37
N THR A 219 -14.78 9.98 7.80
CA THR A 219 -14.66 11.43 7.66
C THR A 219 -14.54 12.17 9.00
N SER A 220 -14.96 11.53 10.09
CA SER A 220 -14.88 12.10 11.45
C SER A 220 -13.56 11.83 12.18
N ASN A 221 -12.79 10.81 11.77
CA ASN A 221 -11.60 10.39 12.53
C ASN A 221 -10.34 10.13 11.69
N TYR A 222 -10.37 10.38 10.36
CA TYR A 222 -9.23 10.06 9.48
C TYR A 222 -7.92 10.72 9.92
N THR A 223 -7.96 11.93 10.47
CA THR A 223 -6.77 12.63 10.99
C THR A 223 -6.14 11.89 12.17
N THR A 224 -6.95 11.47 13.12
CA THR A 224 -6.49 10.67 14.28
C THR A 224 -5.95 9.32 13.80
N PHE A 225 -6.67 8.67 12.90
CA PHE A 225 -6.23 7.40 12.32
C PHE A 225 -4.87 7.52 11.63
N LEU A 226 -4.67 8.50 10.74
CA LEU A 226 -3.40 8.69 10.01
C LEU A 226 -2.26 9.17 10.91
N THR A 227 -2.57 9.73 12.09
CA THR A 227 -1.55 10.05 13.10
C THR A 227 -1.06 8.78 13.81
N GLN A 228 -1.97 7.84 14.10
CA GLN A 228 -1.64 6.57 14.74
C GLN A 228 -1.08 5.54 13.74
N HIS A 229 -1.50 5.61 12.50
CA HIS A 229 -1.11 4.75 11.39
C HIS A 229 -0.61 5.61 10.23
N PRO A 230 0.69 5.94 10.19
CA PRO A 230 1.26 6.77 9.14
C PRO A 230 0.91 6.23 7.74
N PRO A 231 0.50 7.08 6.80
CA PRO A 231 0.09 6.66 5.46
C PRO A 231 1.26 6.02 4.71
N LEU A 232 0.98 5.11 3.76
CA LEU A 232 1.99 4.54 2.87
C LEU A 232 2.70 5.63 2.07
N VAL A 233 1.96 6.62 1.60
CA VAL A 233 2.49 7.85 0.99
C VAL A 233 1.49 8.98 1.12
N SER A 234 2.00 10.23 1.17
CA SER A 234 1.20 11.44 1.04
C SER A 234 1.86 12.36 0.02
N ILE A 235 1.16 12.63 -1.08
CA ILE A 235 1.65 13.41 -2.23
C ILE A 235 0.86 14.71 -2.29
N PRO A 236 1.43 15.86 -1.89
CA PRO A 236 0.79 17.14 -2.06
C PRO A 236 0.92 17.61 -3.52
N VAL A 237 -0.09 18.27 -4.03
CA VAL A 237 -0.03 18.98 -5.30
C VAL A 237 -0.50 20.41 -5.13
N PRO A 238 0.27 21.40 -5.63
CA PRO A 238 -0.03 22.80 -5.44
C PRO A 238 -1.23 23.28 -6.28
N THR A 239 -1.64 24.53 -6.06
CA THR A 239 -2.83 25.15 -6.67
C THR A 239 -2.72 25.45 -8.16
N SER A 240 -1.53 25.30 -8.76
CA SER A 240 -1.33 25.62 -10.18
C SER A 240 -1.88 24.50 -11.07
N PRO A 241 -2.83 24.79 -11.97
CA PRO A 241 -3.33 23.79 -12.91
C PRO A 241 -2.21 23.22 -13.79
N GLY A 242 -2.26 21.91 -14.04
CA GLY A 242 -1.26 21.20 -14.83
C GLY A 242 0.03 20.85 -14.07
N THR A 243 0.10 21.10 -12.78
CA THR A 243 1.22 20.64 -11.93
C THR A 243 1.06 19.18 -11.56
N TYR A 244 2.19 18.48 -11.47
CA TYR A 244 2.26 17.07 -11.09
C TYR A 244 3.31 16.88 -10.01
N ASN A 245 3.01 15.95 -9.12
CA ASN A 245 3.95 15.43 -8.14
C ASN A 245 3.88 13.91 -8.16
N ASN A 246 4.88 13.22 -7.62
CA ASN A 246 4.84 11.77 -7.53
C ASN A 246 5.29 11.28 -6.17
N GLY A 247 4.92 10.04 -5.88
CA GLY A 247 5.39 9.32 -4.70
C GLY A 247 5.30 7.82 -4.95
N SER A 248 6.18 7.08 -4.28
CA SER A 248 6.23 5.63 -4.39
C SER A 248 6.02 5.00 -3.01
N PHE A 249 5.41 3.83 -3.00
CA PHE A 249 5.14 3.04 -1.80
C PHE A 249 5.08 1.56 -2.15
N VAL A 250 5.06 0.72 -1.12
CA VAL A 250 5.01 -0.74 -1.27
C VAL A 250 3.69 -1.26 -0.72
N ILE A 251 3.03 -2.12 -1.50
CA ILE A 251 1.87 -2.89 -1.08
C ILE A 251 2.34 -4.27 -0.64
N SER A 252 2.13 -4.60 0.64
CA SER A 252 2.64 -5.83 1.26
C SER A 252 1.60 -6.93 1.42
N ALA A 253 0.32 -6.64 1.24
CA ALA A 253 -0.78 -7.59 1.41
C ALA A 253 -1.91 -7.35 0.41
N PRO A 254 -2.69 -8.39 0.04
CA PRO A 254 -3.87 -8.21 -0.79
C PRO A 254 -4.97 -7.46 -0.04
N GLY A 255 -5.77 -6.69 -0.78
CA GLY A 255 -6.89 -5.94 -0.22
C GLY A 255 -7.20 -4.68 -1.02
N TYR A 256 -8.19 -3.92 -0.57
CA TYR A 256 -8.40 -2.57 -1.04
C TYR A 256 -7.75 -1.57 -0.06
N TYR A 257 -7.15 -0.53 -0.61
CA TYR A 257 -6.50 0.54 0.14
C TYR A 257 -7.17 1.85 -0.22
N GLU A 258 -7.81 2.49 0.75
CA GLU A 258 -8.45 3.78 0.52
C GLU A 258 -7.41 4.89 0.43
N TYR A 259 -7.56 5.79 -0.54
CA TYR A 259 -6.82 7.04 -0.59
C TYR A 259 -7.77 8.23 -0.57
N ILE A 260 -7.34 9.29 0.10
CA ILE A 260 -8.15 10.48 0.35
C ILE A 260 -7.36 11.76 0.09
N CYS A 261 -8.08 12.87 -0.08
CA CYS A 261 -7.50 14.19 0.08
C CYS A 261 -7.61 14.65 1.54
N THR A 262 -6.46 14.96 2.16
CA THR A 262 -6.42 15.37 3.58
C THR A 262 -6.66 16.87 3.79
N ILE A 263 -6.83 17.65 2.74
CA ILE A 263 -7.22 19.06 2.84
C ILE A 263 -8.61 19.14 3.52
N PRO A 264 -8.78 20.00 4.54
CA PRO A 264 -10.04 20.12 5.26
C PRO A 264 -11.25 20.31 4.34
N GLY A 265 -12.29 19.49 4.53
CA GLY A 265 -13.52 19.51 3.74
C GLY A 265 -13.48 18.69 2.44
N HIS A 266 -12.33 18.37 1.87
CA HIS A 266 -12.24 17.68 0.59
C HIS A 266 -12.68 16.21 0.69
N PHE A 267 -12.17 15.47 1.66
CA PHE A 267 -12.64 14.10 1.91
C PHE A 267 -14.12 14.07 2.28
N LEU A 268 -14.57 15.01 3.11
CA LEU A 268 -15.98 15.12 3.48
C LEU A 268 -16.89 15.36 2.26
N SER A 269 -16.36 16.02 1.23
CA SER A 269 -17.05 16.26 -0.05
C SER A 269 -16.96 15.09 -1.02
N GLY A 270 -16.33 13.97 -0.61
CA GLY A 270 -16.20 12.74 -1.39
C GLY A 270 -14.96 12.70 -2.27
N MET A 271 -13.87 13.35 -1.85
CA MET A 271 -12.58 13.21 -2.53
C MET A 271 -11.80 12.04 -1.93
N ASP A 272 -12.22 10.84 -2.33
CA ASP A 272 -11.68 9.54 -1.96
C ASP A 272 -11.63 8.60 -3.17
N GLY A 273 -10.91 7.50 -3.03
CA GLY A 273 -10.83 6.44 -4.01
C GLY A 273 -10.14 5.20 -3.44
N PHE A 274 -10.06 4.13 -4.24
CA PHE A 274 -9.54 2.85 -3.80
C PHE A 274 -8.50 2.27 -4.76
N LEU A 275 -7.42 1.73 -4.20
CA LEU A 275 -6.50 0.84 -4.89
C LEU A 275 -6.86 -0.61 -4.55
N TYR A 276 -7.20 -1.41 -5.55
CA TYR A 276 -7.49 -2.85 -5.41
C TYR A 276 -6.23 -3.65 -5.72
N ALA A 277 -5.66 -4.28 -4.72
CA ALA A 277 -4.42 -5.05 -4.84
C ALA A 277 -4.70 -6.54 -4.68
N GLY A 278 -4.45 -7.34 -5.70
CA GLY A 278 -4.61 -8.79 -5.67
C GLY A 278 -6.04 -9.31 -5.51
N ILE A 279 -7.01 -8.43 -5.35
CA ILE A 279 -8.44 -8.73 -5.23
C ILE A 279 -9.21 -8.12 -6.40
N PRO A 280 -10.34 -8.71 -6.81
CA PRO A 280 -11.18 -8.13 -7.86
C PRO A 280 -11.70 -6.74 -7.47
N THR A 281 -11.75 -5.82 -8.43
CA THR A 281 -12.53 -4.58 -8.28
C THR A 281 -14.01 -4.94 -8.14
N PRO A 282 -14.80 -4.23 -7.30
CA PRO A 282 -16.22 -4.41 -7.26
C PRO A 282 -16.81 -4.16 -8.66
N VAL A 283 -17.54 -5.13 -9.17
CA VAL A 283 -18.28 -4.90 -10.41
C VAL A 283 -19.32 -3.84 -10.13
N PRO A 284 -19.38 -2.73 -10.88
CA PRO A 284 -20.44 -1.77 -10.72
C PRO A 284 -21.77 -2.52 -10.81
N VAL A 285 -22.55 -2.50 -9.75
CA VAL A 285 -23.92 -3.00 -9.81
C VAL A 285 -24.67 -2.04 -10.74
N VAL A 286 -24.73 -2.38 -12.00
CA VAL A 286 -25.62 -1.70 -12.94
C VAL A 286 -27.02 -1.93 -12.37
N ALA A 287 -27.57 -0.90 -11.71
CA ALA A 287 -28.94 -0.95 -11.28
C ALA A 287 -29.78 -1.41 -12.51
N PRO A 288 -30.60 -2.44 -12.38
CA PRO A 288 -31.40 -2.88 -13.50
C PRO A 288 -32.09 -1.65 -14.05
N VAL A 289 -31.81 -1.33 -15.32
CA VAL A 289 -32.57 -0.30 -16.02
C VAL A 289 -33.98 -0.85 -15.99
N VAL A 290 -34.78 -0.39 -15.03
CA VAL A 290 -36.21 -0.60 -15.04
C VAL A 290 -36.65 0.21 -16.27
N SER A 291 -36.63 -0.45 -17.42
CA SER A 291 -37.33 0.06 -18.60
C SER A 291 -38.75 0.21 -18.13
N THR A 292 -39.13 1.41 -17.74
CA THR A 292 -40.53 1.81 -17.73
C THR A 292 -40.96 1.72 -19.18
N ALA A 293 -41.33 0.51 -19.61
CA ALA A 293 -42.18 0.33 -20.73
C ALA A 293 -43.44 1.12 -20.38
N ILE A 294 -43.50 2.35 -20.88
CA ILE A 294 -44.71 3.12 -20.87
C ILE A 294 -45.69 2.26 -21.69
N VAL A 295 -46.47 1.46 -20.97
CA VAL A 295 -47.66 0.88 -21.54
C VAL A 295 -48.55 2.06 -21.89
N GLN A 296 -48.42 2.55 -23.12
CA GLN A 296 -49.44 3.40 -23.72
C GLN A 296 -50.70 2.55 -23.90
N SER A 297 -51.38 2.29 -22.78
CA SER A 297 -52.75 1.90 -22.82
C SER A 297 -53.55 3.13 -23.21
N GLY A 298 -53.88 3.21 -24.49
CA GLY A 298 -54.84 4.20 -24.98
C GLY A 298 -56.18 4.05 -24.28
N VAL A 299 -56.48 4.96 -23.37
CA VAL A 299 -57.84 5.25 -22.94
C VAL A 299 -58.03 6.75 -23.15
N LEU A 300 -58.69 7.06 -24.24
CA LEU A 300 -59.35 8.31 -24.51
C LEU A 300 -60.56 8.43 -23.59
N ILE A 301 -60.48 9.25 -22.54
CA ILE A 301 -61.67 9.82 -21.88
C ILE A 301 -61.34 11.23 -21.39
N GLY A 302 -62.01 12.18 -21.96
CA GLY A 302 -62.56 13.44 -21.52
C GLY A 302 -61.90 14.23 -20.39
N GLY A 303 -61.52 15.44 -20.75
CA GLY A 303 -61.69 16.70 -20.09
C GLY A 303 -61.43 16.79 -18.56
N GLY A 304 -60.42 17.58 -18.16
CA GLY A 304 -60.34 18.04 -16.79
C GLY A 304 -58.95 18.46 -16.40
N SER A 305 -58.76 19.71 -16.15
CA SER A 305 -57.58 20.39 -15.63
C SER A 305 -56.93 19.63 -14.49
N LEU A 306 -55.60 19.43 -14.57
CA LEU A 306 -54.73 19.31 -13.39
C LEU A 306 -53.33 19.73 -13.72
N LEU A 307 -53.05 20.98 -13.35
CA LEU A 307 -51.69 21.48 -13.09
C LEU A 307 -51.20 20.84 -11.80
N GLY A 308 -49.96 20.34 -11.82
CA GLY A 308 -49.23 20.04 -10.62
C GLY A 308 -48.95 18.56 -10.39
N PHE A 309 -47.85 18.05 -10.94
CA PHE A 309 -46.98 17.04 -10.33
C PHE A 309 -45.78 16.80 -11.27
N GLY A 310 -44.78 17.60 -11.09
CA GLY A 310 -43.54 17.44 -11.84
C GLY A 310 -42.36 18.14 -11.18
N VAL A 311 -42.00 17.73 -10.00
CA VAL A 311 -40.62 17.93 -9.44
C VAL A 311 -40.57 17.08 -8.17
N VAL A 312 -40.19 15.84 -8.22
CA VAL A 312 -39.46 15.09 -7.19
C VAL A 312 -39.08 13.74 -7.81
N LEU A 313 -37.96 13.63 -8.54
CA LEU A 313 -37.34 12.35 -8.90
C LEU A 313 -35.90 12.53 -9.44
N ALA A 314 -35.22 13.59 -9.05
CA ALA A 314 -33.82 13.80 -9.46
C ALA A 314 -32.78 13.72 -8.30
N ALA A 315 -33.23 13.42 -7.07
CA ALA A 315 -32.32 13.46 -5.92
C ALA A 315 -31.95 12.07 -5.33
N ALA A 316 -32.46 10.97 -5.88
CA ALA A 316 -32.24 9.63 -5.29
C ALA A 316 -31.13 8.80 -5.97
N ALA A 317 -30.52 9.27 -7.05
CA ALA A 317 -29.54 8.48 -7.81
C ALA A 317 -28.07 8.66 -7.34
N SER A 318 -27.78 9.57 -6.43
CA SER A 318 -26.39 9.86 -6.03
C SER A 318 -25.95 9.16 -4.73
N ILE A 319 -26.80 8.41 -4.05
CA ILE A 319 -26.46 7.78 -2.75
C ILE A 319 -26.31 6.25 -2.85
N ALA A 320 -26.75 5.62 -3.94
CA ALA A 320 -26.78 4.15 -4.06
C ALA A 320 -25.44 3.52 -4.52
N GLY A 321 -24.39 4.30 -4.79
CA GLY A 321 -23.13 3.81 -5.36
C GLY A 321 -22.02 3.45 -4.36
N ARG A 322 -22.25 3.60 -3.06
CA ARG A 322 -21.20 3.39 -2.05
C ARG A 322 -21.58 2.33 -1.02
N ILE A 323 -21.73 1.10 -1.46
CA ILE A 323 -21.75 -0.05 -0.53
C ILE A 323 -20.35 -0.60 -0.54
N PRO A 324 -19.61 -0.54 0.59
CA PRO A 324 -18.33 -1.24 0.71
C PRO A 324 -18.55 -2.73 0.47
N PRO A 325 -17.54 -3.46 -0.06
CA PRO A 325 -17.65 -4.89 -0.24
C PRO A 325 -18.01 -5.54 1.09
N SER A 326 -19.07 -6.34 1.10
CA SER A 326 -19.50 -7.10 2.28
C SER A 326 -18.37 -8.01 2.73
N LYS A 327 -18.05 -7.99 4.04
CA LYS A 327 -17.11 -8.92 4.67
C LYS A 327 -17.46 -10.36 4.30
N PRO A 328 -16.51 -11.21 3.92
CA PRO A 328 -16.73 -12.65 3.82
C PRO A 328 -17.08 -13.17 5.22
N GLY A 329 -18.30 -13.64 5.35
CA GLY A 329 -18.91 -14.46 6.38
C GLY A 329 -18.21 -14.59 7.73
N GLU A 330 -18.66 -13.85 8.73
CA GLU A 330 -18.64 -14.33 10.12
C GLU A 330 -19.78 -15.36 10.23
N GLY A 331 -19.41 -16.63 10.06
CA GLY A 331 -20.26 -17.76 10.42
C GLY A 331 -20.44 -17.81 11.94
N HIS A 332 -21.64 -17.61 12.41
CA HIS A 332 -22.01 -17.93 13.78
C HIS A 332 -21.88 -19.43 14.00
N HIS A 333 -21.01 -19.78 14.92
CA HIS A 333 -21.08 -21.02 15.73
C HIS A 333 -21.03 -20.65 17.20
#